data_de525e66d54a80b25557011ab1af4fc5
#
_entry.id   de525e66d54a80b25557011ab1af4fc5
#
_cell.length_a   1.000
_cell.length_b   1.000
_cell.length_c   1.000
_cell.angle_alpha   90.00
_cell.angle_beta   90.00
_cell.angle_gamma   90.00
#
_symmetry.space_group_name_H-M   'P 1'
#
loop_
_entity.id
_entity.type
_entity.pdbx_description
1 polymer ?
#
loop_
_entity_poly.entity_id
_entity_poly.type
_entity_poly.pdbx_seq_one_letter_code
_entity_poly.pdbx_strand_id
1 'polypeptide(L)'
;GIRKDDNETFSQALDRVLRSDFLSHNDNAFLDLTIDKSLEINKGIEIQPNVYYFSYAGDQTSTDPLTGNHYPTVSAIPSNGMCALMMPGSVNMGKYYDKYTAGGIYIDQSWLPNDGLVNTVSALYPTTTDKNTTECLKRDGTQGWVNYDGYSDIAFQPGIWYVMPVTRADHMQFV
;
A
#
# COMPACT_ATOMS: atom_id res chain seq x y z
N GLY A 1 3.31 -19.05 -13.45
CA GLY A 1 3.59 -18.52 -12.11
C GLY A 1 4.93 -19.02 -11.60
N ILE A 2 5.61 -18.21 -10.81
CA ILE A 2 6.90 -18.58 -10.24
C ILE A 2 6.65 -19.65 -9.18
N ARG A 3 7.17 -20.84 -9.40
CA ARG A 3 7.09 -21.97 -8.46
C ARG A 3 8.44 -22.19 -7.81
N LYS A 4 8.48 -22.42 -6.51
CA LYS A 4 9.66 -22.90 -5.80
C LYS A 4 9.88 -24.36 -6.20
N ASP A 5 11.11 -24.70 -6.60
CA ASP A 5 11.48 -26.10 -6.85
C ASP A 5 11.64 -26.89 -5.54
N ASP A 6 11.33 -28.17 -5.55
CA ASP A 6 11.30 -29.02 -4.35
C ASP A 6 12.62 -29.06 -3.58
N ASN A 7 13.75 -28.85 -4.28
CA ASN A 7 15.10 -28.86 -3.71
C ASN A 7 15.66 -27.44 -3.44
N GLU A 8 14.85 -26.41 -3.58
CA GLU A 8 15.29 -25.02 -3.50
C GLU A 8 14.85 -24.42 -2.14
N THR A 9 15.76 -23.72 -1.46
CA THR A 9 15.39 -22.91 -0.30
C THR A 9 14.60 -21.68 -0.73
N PHE A 10 13.85 -21.06 0.17
CA PHE A 10 13.12 -19.84 -0.12
C PHE A 10 14.06 -18.71 -0.60
N SER A 11 15.24 -18.58 0.03
CA SER A 11 16.24 -17.58 -0.36
C SER A 11 16.76 -17.80 -1.78
N GLN A 12 16.98 -19.05 -2.17
CA GLN A 12 17.41 -19.39 -3.55
C GLN A 12 16.30 -19.12 -4.57
N ALA A 13 15.06 -19.46 -4.23
CA ALA A 13 13.91 -19.14 -5.07
C ALA A 13 13.77 -17.62 -5.28
N LEU A 14 13.88 -16.85 -4.20
CA LEU A 14 13.82 -15.39 -4.25
C LEU A 14 14.96 -14.80 -5.09
N ASP A 15 16.20 -15.25 -4.90
CA ASP A 15 17.37 -14.80 -5.68
C ASP A 15 17.19 -15.12 -7.17
N ARG A 16 16.68 -16.30 -7.49
CA ARG A 16 16.37 -16.69 -8.88
C ARG A 16 15.33 -15.79 -9.52
N VAL A 17 14.28 -15.44 -8.77
CA VAL A 17 13.22 -14.51 -9.23
C VAL A 17 13.80 -13.11 -9.46
N LEU A 18 14.56 -12.61 -8.48
CA LEU A 18 15.17 -11.28 -8.56
C LEU A 18 16.20 -11.16 -9.71
N ARG A 19 16.83 -12.25 -10.12
CA ARG A 19 17.77 -12.30 -11.25
C ARG A 19 17.13 -12.68 -12.59
N SER A 20 15.85 -13.03 -12.57
CA SER A 20 15.15 -13.41 -13.81
C SER A 20 14.73 -12.18 -14.62
N ASP A 21 14.55 -12.35 -15.91
CA ASP A 21 14.00 -11.33 -16.81
C ASP A 21 12.55 -10.95 -16.45
N PHE A 22 11.91 -11.68 -15.53
CA PHE A 22 10.55 -11.42 -15.08
C PHE A 22 10.38 -9.98 -14.54
N LEU A 23 11.36 -9.48 -13.77
CA LEU A 23 11.32 -8.12 -13.22
C LEU A 23 11.68 -7.04 -14.25
N SER A 24 12.34 -7.41 -15.35
CA SER A 24 12.68 -6.49 -16.43
C SER A 24 11.57 -6.30 -17.47
N HIS A 25 10.57 -7.18 -17.47
CA HIS A 25 9.39 -7.02 -18.32
C HIS A 25 8.43 -5.97 -17.77
N ASN A 26 7.87 -5.15 -18.66
CA ASN A 26 6.90 -4.10 -18.30
C ASN A 26 5.51 -4.64 -17.93
N ASP A 27 5.30 -5.96 -17.94
CA ASP A 27 4.05 -6.64 -17.62
C ASP A 27 4.26 -7.52 -16.39
N ASN A 28 4.37 -6.90 -15.22
CA ASN A 28 4.42 -7.60 -13.95
C ASN A 28 3.80 -6.76 -12.83
N ALA A 29 3.18 -7.43 -11.87
CA ALA A 29 2.47 -6.79 -10.75
C ALA A 29 3.36 -5.90 -9.86
N PHE A 30 4.68 -6.11 -9.82
CA PHE A 30 5.58 -5.24 -9.05
C PHE A 30 5.67 -3.83 -9.65
N LEU A 31 5.59 -3.70 -10.97
CA LEU A 31 5.53 -2.39 -11.61
C LEU A 31 4.22 -1.69 -11.33
N ASP A 32 3.10 -2.42 -11.34
CA ASP A 32 1.78 -1.87 -11.05
C ASP A 32 1.65 -1.39 -9.60
N LEU A 33 2.44 -1.96 -8.67
CA LEU A 33 2.53 -1.53 -7.27
C LEU A 33 3.45 -0.31 -7.07
N THR A 34 4.17 0.15 -8.09
CA THR A 34 4.93 1.40 -7.95
C THR A 34 4.00 2.60 -7.89
N ILE A 35 4.40 3.64 -7.14
CA ILE A 35 3.61 4.86 -6.96
C ILE A 35 3.25 5.49 -8.32
N ASP A 36 4.24 5.65 -9.19
CA ASP A 36 4.05 6.28 -10.51
C ASP A 36 3.06 5.50 -11.38
N LYS A 37 3.17 4.16 -11.39
CA LYS A 37 2.30 3.32 -12.21
C LYS A 37 0.89 3.23 -11.63
N SER A 38 0.75 3.15 -10.32
CA SER A 38 -0.55 3.19 -9.65
C SER A 38 -1.31 4.48 -9.94
N LEU A 39 -0.62 5.63 -9.93
CA LEU A 39 -1.22 6.92 -10.28
C LEU A 39 -1.61 6.99 -11.76
N GLU A 40 -0.83 6.39 -12.66
CA GLU A 40 -1.19 6.28 -14.07
C GLU A 40 -2.45 5.44 -14.29
N ILE A 41 -2.53 4.28 -13.63
CA ILE A 41 -3.70 3.39 -13.68
C ILE A 41 -4.94 4.12 -13.14
N ASN A 42 -4.81 4.82 -12.04
CA ASN A 42 -5.91 5.52 -11.39
C ASN A 42 -6.54 6.63 -12.26
N LYS A 43 -5.80 7.21 -13.21
CA LYS A 43 -6.35 8.22 -14.14
C LYS A 43 -7.52 7.70 -14.98
N GLY A 44 -7.60 6.39 -15.19
CA GLY A 44 -8.69 5.75 -15.95
C GLY A 44 -9.80 5.18 -15.09
N ILE A 45 -9.73 5.31 -13.76
CA ILE A 45 -10.72 4.72 -12.85
C ILE A 45 -11.76 5.77 -12.47
N GLU A 46 -13.04 5.41 -12.62
CA GLU A 46 -14.19 6.20 -12.18
C GLU A 46 -15.04 5.43 -11.17
N ILE A 47 -15.51 6.12 -10.14
CA ILE A 47 -16.45 5.55 -9.18
C ILE A 47 -17.79 5.30 -9.86
N GLN A 48 -18.25 4.04 -9.84
CA GLN A 48 -19.54 3.65 -10.40
C GLN A 48 -20.68 3.93 -9.40
N PRO A 49 -21.83 4.48 -9.87
CA PRO A 49 -22.88 4.98 -8.96
C PRO A 49 -23.61 3.90 -8.16
N ASN A 50 -23.52 2.65 -8.55
CA ASN A 50 -24.26 1.51 -7.96
C ASN A 50 -23.32 0.49 -7.29
N VAL A 51 -22.04 0.85 -7.07
CA VAL A 51 -21.05 -0.01 -6.43
C VAL A 51 -20.70 0.55 -5.06
N TYR A 52 -20.62 -0.30 -4.06
CA TYR A 52 -20.11 0.03 -2.74
C TYR A 52 -18.58 -0.17 -2.72
N TYR A 53 -17.86 0.81 -2.23
CA TYR A 53 -16.40 0.79 -2.16
C TYR A 53 -15.95 0.90 -0.72
N PHE A 54 -15.06 0.00 -0.31
CA PHE A 54 -14.43 0.01 1.01
C PHE A 54 -12.94 -0.22 0.85
N SER A 55 -12.12 0.59 1.51
CA SER A 55 -10.68 0.37 1.60
C SER A 55 -10.26 0.08 3.03
N TYR A 56 -9.36 -0.86 3.18
CA TYR A 56 -8.71 -1.22 4.43
C TYR A 56 -7.21 -1.05 4.25
N ALA A 57 -6.60 -0.23 5.09
CA ALA A 57 -5.17 -0.01 5.09
C ALA A 57 -4.54 -0.58 6.35
N GLY A 58 -3.39 -1.22 6.21
CA GLY A 58 -2.58 -1.73 7.31
C GLY A 58 -1.40 -0.81 7.61
N ASP A 59 -1.03 -0.76 8.88
CA ASP A 59 0.25 -0.24 9.34
C ASP A 59 0.81 -1.14 10.44
N GLN A 60 1.80 -1.95 10.10
CA GLN A 60 2.51 -2.81 11.06
C GLN A 60 3.91 -2.31 11.36
N THR A 61 4.08 -0.97 11.36
CA THR A 61 5.35 -0.32 11.67
C THR A 61 5.30 0.46 12.98
N SER A 62 6.47 0.85 13.46
CA SER A 62 6.65 1.78 14.58
C SER A 62 7.66 2.83 14.19
N THR A 63 7.38 4.08 14.58
CA THR A 63 8.28 5.21 14.34
C THR A 63 9.47 5.17 15.29
N ASP A 64 10.68 5.32 14.75
CA ASP A 64 11.88 5.59 15.55
C ASP A 64 11.88 7.08 15.96
N PRO A 65 11.86 7.40 17.26
CA PRO A 65 11.76 8.78 17.72
C PRO A 65 13.00 9.63 17.41
N LEU A 66 14.15 9.01 17.11
CA LEU A 66 15.39 9.74 16.81
C LEU A 66 15.49 10.11 15.33
N THR A 67 15.08 9.23 14.45
CA THR A 67 15.24 9.40 13.00
C THR A 67 13.95 9.72 12.27
N GLY A 68 12.79 9.48 12.89
CA GLY A 68 11.49 9.55 12.23
C GLY A 68 11.23 8.40 11.24
N ASN A 69 12.17 7.48 11.07
CA ASN A 69 11.99 6.31 10.21
C ASN A 69 10.95 5.36 10.80
N HIS A 70 10.32 4.59 9.93
CA HIS A 70 9.41 3.52 10.34
C HIS A 70 10.09 2.16 10.20
N TYR A 71 9.91 1.31 11.20
CA TYR A 71 10.45 -0.05 11.22
C TYR A 71 9.34 -1.06 11.47
N PRO A 72 9.43 -2.27 10.89
CA PRO A 72 8.46 -3.32 11.14
C PRO A 72 8.37 -3.63 12.63
N THR A 73 7.14 -3.74 13.14
CA THR A 73 6.91 -4.17 14.51
C THR A 73 7.23 -5.64 14.64
N VAL A 74 8.14 -5.98 15.55
CA VAL A 74 8.52 -7.35 15.88
C VAL A 74 7.80 -7.77 17.16
N SER A 75 7.19 -8.95 17.16
CA SER A 75 6.51 -9.50 18.33
C SER A 75 6.81 -10.99 18.47
N ALA A 76 6.90 -11.46 19.72
CA ALA A 76 6.96 -12.88 20.02
C ALA A 76 5.64 -13.61 19.69
N ILE A 77 4.55 -12.87 19.59
CA ILE A 77 3.23 -13.35 19.17
C ILE A 77 3.09 -13.05 17.67
N PRO A 78 3.05 -14.05 16.79
CA PRO A 78 3.03 -13.85 15.33
C PRO A 78 1.90 -12.93 14.84
N SER A 79 0.73 -12.97 15.48
CA SER A 79 -0.41 -12.13 15.13
C SER A 79 -0.24 -10.64 15.47
N ASN A 80 0.77 -10.29 16.29
CA ASN A 80 1.00 -8.93 16.77
C ASN A 80 2.23 -8.27 16.15
N GLY A 81 2.92 -8.97 15.26
CA GLY A 81 4.12 -8.49 14.58
C GLY A 81 4.03 -8.67 13.08
N MET A 82 4.92 -8.02 12.36
CA MET A 82 5.02 -8.17 10.92
C MET A 82 5.60 -9.55 10.55
N CYS A 83 5.01 -10.19 9.55
CA CYS A 83 5.52 -11.41 8.95
C CYS A 83 6.96 -11.20 8.45
N ALA A 84 7.84 -12.14 8.74
CA ALA A 84 9.27 -12.06 8.37
C ALA A 84 9.49 -11.83 6.87
N LEU A 85 8.61 -12.35 6.02
CA LEU A 85 8.65 -12.17 4.57
C LEU A 85 8.45 -10.70 4.15
N MET A 86 7.65 -9.95 4.92
CA MET A 86 7.32 -8.56 4.64
C MET A 86 8.34 -7.56 5.19
N MET A 87 9.17 -7.98 6.16
CA MET A 87 10.11 -7.07 6.84
C MET A 87 11.10 -6.35 5.91
N PRO A 88 11.72 -6.99 4.90
CA PRO A 88 12.67 -6.29 4.02
C PRO A 88 12.00 -5.16 3.22
N GLY A 89 10.80 -5.39 2.70
CA GLY A 89 10.00 -4.37 2.00
C GLY A 89 9.63 -3.22 2.94
N SER A 90 9.15 -3.56 4.13
CA SER A 90 8.79 -2.60 5.17
C SER A 90 9.94 -1.68 5.55
N VAL A 91 11.14 -2.24 5.79
CA VAL A 91 12.34 -1.45 6.12
C VAL A 91 12.72 -0.48 4.99
N ASN A 92 12.58 -0.90 3.74
CA ASN A 92 12.85 -0.01 2.59
C ASN A 92 11.84 1.13 2.52
N MET A 93 10.54 0.84 2.57
CA MET A 93 9.47 1.84 2.55
C MET A 93 9.58 2.79 3.75
N GLY A 94 9.84 2.26 4.94
CA GLY A 94 9.91 3.01 6.19
C GLY A 94 11.10 3.99 6.31
N LYS A 95 12.00 4.02 5.33
CA LYS A 95 13.15 4.93 5.24
C LYS A 95 13.19 5.74 3.96
N TYR A 96 12.26 5.49 3.04
CA TYR A 96 12.25 6.12 1.74
C TYR A 96 11.40 7.39 1.78
N TYR A 97 12.02 8.52 2.09
CA TYR A 97 11.37 9.83 2.10
C TYR A 97 12.37 10.95 1.72
N ASP A 98 11.87 12.16 1.63
CA ASP A 98 12.62 13.34 1.17
C ASP A 98 13.23 13.11 -0.21
N LYS A 99 12.47 12.49 -1.09
CA LYS A 99 12.87 12.08 -2.43
C LYS A 99 11.72 12.21 -3.40
N TYR A 100 12.07 12.27 -4.67
CA TYR A 100 11.11 12.19 -5.77
C TYR A 100 11.16 10.81 -6.40
N THR A 101 9.98 10.30 -6.79
CA THR A 101 9.90 9.13 -7.67
C THR A 101 10.41 9.48 -9.06
N ALA A 102 10.57 8.48 -9.93
CA ALA A 102 10.94 8.70 -11.34
C ALA A 102 9.89 9.55 -12.08
N GLY A 103 8.62 9.45 -11.70
CA GLY A 103 7.51 10.27 -12.24
C GLY A 103 7.37 11.65 -11.61
N GLY A 104 8.23 12.01 -10.66
CA GLY A 104 8.26 13.34 -10.05
C GLY A 104 7.37 13.51 -8.81
N ILE A 105 6.86 12.44 -8.23
CA ILE A 105 6.06 12.49 -6.99
C ILE A 105 6.99 12.64 -5.78
N TYR A 106 6.75 13.66 -4.97
CA TYR A 106 7.50 13.86 -3.73
C TYR A 106 7.01 12.94 -2.62
N ILE A 107 7.94 12.21 -2.04
CA ILE A 107 7.69 11.27 -0.94
C ILE A 107 8.12 11.92 0.36
N ASP A 108 7.17 12.31 1.18
CA ASP A 108 7.39 12.82 2.53
C ASP A 108 7.24 11.73 3.60
N GLN A 109 7.40 12.11 4.88
CA GLN A 109 7.34 11.16 6.00
C GLN A 109 5.98 10.45 6.16
N SER A 110 4.90 10.99 5.64
CA SER A 110 3.59 10.32 5.76
C SER A 110 3.46 9.09 4.86
N TRP A 111 4.44 8.85 3.96
CA TRP A 111 4.55 7.63 3.18
C TRP A 111 5.22 6.47 3.92
N LEU A 112 5.85 6.74 5.09
CA LEU A 112 6.65 5.74 5.81
C LEU A 112 5.83 4.63 6.47
N PRO A 113 4.63 4.88 7.06
CA PRO A 113 3.77 3.81 7.55
C PRO A 113 3.43 2.82 6.44
N ASN A 114 3.53 1.51 6.74
CA ASN A 114 3.29 0.48 5.73
C ASN A 114 2.92 -0.87 6.37
N ASP A 115 2.35 -1.74 5.55
CA ASP A 115 1.97 -3.11 5.90
C ASP A 115 3.02 -4.15 5.47
N GLY A 116 4.18 -3.68 4.97
CA GLY A 116 5.28 -4.51 4.47
C GLY A 116 5.28 -4.75 2.97
N LEU A 117 4.17 -4.53 2.28
CA LEU A 117 4.05 -4.59 0.82
C LEU A 117 3.61 -3.25 0.22
N VAL A 118 2.75 -2.51 0.91
CA VAL A 118 2.14 -1.27 0.44
C VAL A 118 2.27 -0.19 1.51
N ASN A 119 2.55 1.04 1.10
CA ASN A 119 2.50 2.20 2.00
C ASN A 119 1.06 2.44 2.43
N THR A 120 0.83 2.68 3.72
CA THR A 120 -0.52 2.87 4.28
C THR A 120 -1.29 3.95 3.52
N VAL A 121 -0.65 5.08 3.21
CA VAL A 121 -1.29 6.20 2.50
C VAL A 121 -1.80 5.81 1.12
N SER A 122 -1.12 4.92 0.41
CA SER A 122 -1.53 4.49 -0.94
C SER A 122 -2.67 3.46 -0.92
N ALA A 123 -2.93 2.84 0.23
CA ALA A 123 -4.01 1.87 0.41
C ALA A 123 -5.35 2.51 0.86
N LEU A 124 -5.37 3.81 1.15
CA LEU A 124 -6.58 4.47 1.66
C LEU A 124 -7.65 4.62 0.58
N TYR A 125 -7.27 5.15 -0.57
CA TYR A 125 -8.17 5.34 -1.72
C TYR A 125 -7.37 5.63 -2.99
N PRO A 126 -7.91 5.36 -4.19
CA PRO A 126 -7.25 5.70 -5.44
C PRO A 126 -7.15 7.23 -5.59
N THR A 127 -5.95 7.71 -5.87
CA THR A 127 -5.68 9.11 -6.21
C THR A 127 -5.14 9.22 -7.63
N THR A 128 -5.34 10.37 -8.27
CA THR A 128 -4.78 10.64 -9.62
C THR A 128 -3.53 11.50 -9.59
N THR A 129 -3.21 12.04 -8.41
CA THR A 129 -2.06 12.90 -8.15
C THR A 129 -1.39 12.46 -6.85
N ASP A 130 -0.34 13.14 -6.45
CA ASP A 130 0.23 12.86 -5.13
C ASP A 130 -0.80 13.12 -4.02
N LYS A 131 -0.58 12.54 -2.84
CA LYS A 131 -1.49 12.63 -1.70
C LYS A 131 -1.73 14.07 -1.19
N ASN A 132 -0.88 15.02 -1.56
CA ASN A 132 -0.99 16.42 -1.14
C ASN A 132 -2.03 17.18 -1.96
N THR A 133 -2.42 16.62 -3.08
CA THR A 133 -3.54 17.15 -3.87
C THR A 133 -4.78 16.33 -3.54
N THR A 134 -5.79 16.97 -3.02
CA THR A 134 -7.07 16.36 -2.61
C THR A 134 -7.91 15.83 -3.79
N GLU A 135 -7.30 15.63 -4.94
CA GLU A 135 -7.97 15.04 -6.10
C GLU A 135 -8.04 13.53 -5.99
N CYS A 136 -9.00 13.06 -5.26
CA CYS A 136 -9.51 11.70 -5.38
C CYS A 136 -10.50 11.64 -6.55
N LEU A 137 -10.78 10.44 -7.03
CA LEU A 137 -11.84 10.15 -7.98
C LEU A 137 -13.10 10.95 -7.65
N LYS A 138 -13.34 12.02 -8.43
CA LYS A 138 -14.49 12.91 -8.23
C LYS A 138 -15.57 12.49 -9.19
N ARG A 139 -16.78 12.41 -8.67
CA ARG A 139 -17.98 12.36 -9.45
C ARG A 139 -18.66 13.71 -9.35
N ASP A 140 -18.96 14.34 -10.47
CA ASP A 140 -19.71 15.63 -10.56
C ASP A 140 -19.11 16.75 -9.69
N GLY A 141 -17.77 16.78 -9.53
CA GLY A 141 -17.08 17.80 -8.74
C GLY A 141 -17.16 17.61 -7.22
N THR A 142 -17.78 16.52 -6.74
CA THR A 142 -17.86 16.20 -5.32
C THR A 142 -16.72 15.25 -4.92
N GLN A 143 -16.33 15.28 -3.64
CA GLN A 143 -15.36 14.33 -3.09
C GLN A 143 -15.92 12.92 -3.19
N GLY A 144 -15.16 11.99 -3.83
CA GLY A 144 -15.60 10.62 -4.04
C GLY A 144 -15.35 9.67 -2.87
N TRP A 145 -14.79 10.15 -1.75
CA TRP A 145 -14.45 9.33 -0.58
C TRP A 145 -14.80 9.99 0.74
N VAL A 146 -15.02 9.17 1.77
CA VAL A 146 -15.35 9.57 3.13
C VAL A 146 -14.57 8.72 4.12
N ASN A 147 -13.92 9.33 5.10
CA ASN A 147 -13.36 8.59 6.23
C ASN A 147 -14.48 8.09 7.13
N TYR A 148 -14.45 6.79 7.42
CA TYR A 148 -15.36 6.17 8.38
C TYR A 148 -14.62 5.95 9.71
N ASP A 149 -15.25 6.33 10.82
CA ASP A 149 -14.65 6.23 12.15
C ASP A 149 -14.69 4.82 12.76
N GLY A 150 -15.42 3.89 12.13
CA GLY A 150 -15.58 2.52 12.57
C GLY A 150 -16.67 2.31 13.64
N TYR A 151 -17.30 3.38 14.12
CA TYR A 151 -18.24 3.33 15.25
C TYR A 151 -19.61 3.95 14.93
N SER A 152 -19.65 4.95 14.06
CA SER A 152 -20.90 5.63 13.70
C SER A 152 -21.84 4.69 12.97
N ASP A 153 -23.10 4.68 13.37
CA ASP A 153 -24.15 3.97 12.64
C ASP A 153 -24.56 4.78 11.42
N ILE A 154 -23.91 4.48 10.29
CA ILE A 154 -24.19 5.13 9.01
C ILE A 154 -24.76 4.13 8.01
N ALA A 155 -25.71 4.59 7.21
CA ALA A 155 -26.15 3.84 6.05
C ALA A 155 -25.14 4.05 4.92
N PHE A 156 -24.33 3.03 4.60
CA PHE A 156 -23.44 3.06 3.44
C PHE A 156 -24.25 3.24 2.15
N GLN A 157 -23.72 4.07 1.26
CA GLN A 157 -24.34 4.37 -0.02
C GLN A 157 -23.44 3.94 -1.17
N PRO A 158 -23.99 3.43 -2.28
CA PRO A 158 -23.21 3.14 -3.46
C PRO A 158 -22.71 4.45 -4.11
N GLY A 159 -21.61 4.37 -4.84
CA GLY A 159 -20.99 5.53 -5.48
C GLY A 159 -20.15 6.40 -4.54
N ILE A 160 -19.91 5.92 -3.32
CA ILE A 160 -19.03 6.56 -2.34
C ILE A 160 -17.95 5.55 -1.92
N TRP A 161 -16.72 6.04 -1.80
CA TRP A 161 -15.60 5.24 -1.29
C TRP A 161 -15.43 5.47 0.21
N TYR A 162 -15.66 4.44 1.00
CA TYR A 162 -15.50 4.47 2.45
C TYR A 162 -14.10 4.02 2.84
N VAL A 163 -13.34 4.94 3.43
CA VAL A 163 -12.00 4.67 3.96
C VAL A 163 -12.16 4.20 5.40
N MET A 164 -11.90 2.92 5.63
CA MET A 164 -11.99 2.32 6.95
C MET A 164 -10.80 2.75 7.84
N PRO A 165 -10.92 2.68 9.17
CA PRO A 165 -9.81 2.98 10.07
C PRO A 165 -8.58 2.12 9.75
N VAL A 166 -7.40 2.75 9.81
CA VAL A 166 -6.13 2.02 9.63
C VAL A 166 -6.00 0.94 10.69
N THR A 167 -5.74 -0.27 10.25
CA THR A 167 -5.63 -1.44 11.13
C THR A 167 -4.17 -1.75 11.45
N ARG A 168 -3.91 -2.16 12.69
CA ARG A 168 -2.59 -2.65 13.10
C ARG A 168 -2.39 -4.07 12.56
N ALA A 169 -2.00 -4.16 11.29
CA ALA A 169 -1.86 -5.41 10.55
C ALA A 169 -0.82 -5.29 9.45
N ASP A 170 -0.13 -6.38 9.14
CA ASP A 170 0.65 -6.50 7.92
C ASP A 170 -0.20 -7.03 6.76
N HIS A 171 0.35 -6.99 5.55
CA HIS A 171 -0.35 -7.40 4.34
C HIS A 171 -0.87 -8.82 4.38
N MET A 172 -0.13 -9.74 5.02
CA MET A 172 -0.51 -11.16 5.11
C MET A 172 -1.65 -11.43 6.12
N GLN A 173 -2.02 -10.44 6.94
CA GLN A 173 -3.10 -10.55 7.91
C GLN A 173 -4.46 -10.15 7.31
N PHE A 174 -4.48 -9.60 6.09
CA PHE A 174 -5.69 -9.29 5.33
C PHE A 174 -6.15 -10.44 4.41
N VAL A 175 -5.39 -11.54 4.32
CA VAL A 175 -5.61 -12.66 3.38
C VAL A 175 -6.15 -13.89 4.11
#